data_84e1cf2ed23ef71f3e36dfa2cf017e57
#
_entry.id   84e1cf2ed23ef71f3e36dfa2cf017e57
#
_cell.length_a   1.000
_cell.length_b   1.000
_cell.length_c   1.000
_cell.angle_alpha   90.00
_cell.angle_beta   90.00
_cell.angle_gamma   90.00
#
_symmetry.space_group_name_H-M   'P 1'
#
loop_
_entity.id
_entity.type
_entity.pdbx_description
1 polymer ?
#
loop_
_entity_poly.entity_id
_entity_poly.type
_entity_poly.pdbx_seq_one_letter_code
_entity_poly.pdbx_strand_id
1 'polypeptide(L)'
;MYSKLLGVLLWAGLAGGALAEPVLKPLFNGKDLSGWKVPAGNDAAGWYKAVDGVLKIQSGPKKKGSVLWTEKAYGNFIMELEFRFGEGVVDSGVHVRNADQIQIGISGSLKRDMTCSPYIPGKGYPVEAKNIKKLLKAKDWNQMRIQAIGKEYTVWLQGE
;
A
#
# COMPACT_ATOMS: atom_id res chain seq x y z
N MET A 1 -7.88 5.27 -7.24
CA MET A 1 -7.83 4.62 -5.90
C MET A 1 -7.79 5.70 -4.83
N TYR A 2 -8.37 5.44 -3.68
CA TYR A 2 -8.30 6.29 -2.49
C TYR A 2 -7.63 5.49 -1.38
N SER A 3 -6.77 6.12 -0.59
CA SER A 3 -6.09 5.47 0.53
C SER A 3 -6.10 6.36 1.75
N LYS A 4 -6.45 5.79 2.89
CA LYS A 4 -6.19 6.34 4.22
C LYS A 4 -5.03 5.55 4.81
N LEU A 5 -3.89 6.18 4.97
CA LEU A 5 -2.71 5.58 5.57
C LEU A 5 -2.76 5.80 7.07
N LEU A 6 -3.13 4.76 7.82
CA LEU A 6 -3.38 4.85 9.26
C LEU A 6 -2.10 4.88 10.10
N GLY A 7 -1.00 4.36 9.60
CA GLY A 7 0.27 4.49 10.29
C GLY A 7 1.32 3.45 9.94
N VAL A 8 2.57 3.76 10.31
CA VAL A 8 3.72 2.84 10.26
C VAL A 8 4.39 2.78 11.62
N LEU A 9 4.76 1.60 12.08
CA LEU A 9 5.58 1.40 13.27
C LEU A 9 6.95 0.83 12.88
N LEU A 10 7.99 1.41 13.48
CA LEU A 10 9.33 0.82 13.57
C LEU A 10 9.37 -0.17 14.72
N TRP A 11 9.62 -1.43 14.43
CA TRP A 11 9.81 -2.45 15.46
C TRP A 11 11.29 -2.52 15.86
N ALA A 12 11.58 -2.20 17.14
CA ALA A 12 12.82 -2.58 17.79
C ALA A 12 12.50 -3.81 18.65
N GLY A 13 13.03 -4.97 18.27
CA GLY A 13 12.76 -6.20 18.98
C GLY A 13 13.32 -6.20 20.39
N LEU A 14 12.53 -6.64 21.36
CA LEU A 14 12.96 -7.11 22.67
C LEU A 14 12.25 -8.43 22.97
N ALA A 15 12.99 -9.34 23.53
CA ALA A 15 12.57 -10.69 23.87
C ALA A 15 11.58 -10.73 25.04
N GLY A 16 10.56 -11.61 24.96
CA GLY A 16 9.92 -12.25 26.09
C GLY A 16 8.95 -11.41 26.92
N GLY A 17 7.69 -11.36 26.50
CA GLY A 17 6.55 -10.83 27.25
C GLY A 17 5.34 -10.76 26.33
N ALA A 18 4.11 -10.82 26.85
CA ALA A 18 2.91 -10.53 26.04
C ALA A 18 3.08 -9.15 25.42
N LEU A 19 3.33 -9.13 24.11
CA LEU A 19 3.65 -7.89 23.39
C LEU A 19 2.36 -7.07 23.27
N ALA A 20 2.34 -5.92 23.93
CA ALA A 20 1.31 -4.92 23.65
C ALA A 20 1.29 -4.64 22.14
N GLU A 21 0.08 -4.51 21.56
CA GLU A 21 -0.07 -4.11 20.14
C GLU A 21 0.75 -2.85 19.89
N PRO A 22 1.51 -2.82 18.81
CA PRO A 22 2.39 -1.70 18.52
C PRO A 22 1.58 -0.43 18.26
N VAL A 23 1.97 0.67 18.88
CA VAL A 23 1.36 1.99 18.62
C VAL A 23 1.83 2.51 17.27
N LEU A 24 0.95 2.50 16.28
CA LEU A 24 1.24 2.99 14.93
C LEU A 24 1.27 4.54 14.91
N LYS A 25 2.27 5.11 14.25
CA LYS A 25 2.35 6.56 14.01
C LYS A 25 1.76 6.87 12.64
N PRO A 26 0.95 7.94 12.50
CA PRO A 26 0.42 8.34 11.21
C PRO A 26 1.53 8.52 10.17
N LEU A 27 1.37 7.88 9.00
CA LEU A 27 2.28 8.01 7.87
C LEU A 27 1.84 9.15 6.94
N PHE A 28 0.55 9.38 6.84
CA PHE A 28 -0.06 10.46 6.08
C PHE A 28 -0.76 11.41 7.06
N ASN A 29 -0.48 12.71 6.93
CA ASN A 29 -1.00 13.73 7.86
C ASN A 29 -2.45 14.15 7.57
N GLY A 30 -3.05 13.63 6.49
CA GLY A 30 -4.43 13.95 6.08
C GLY A 30 -4.60 15.33 5.41
N LYS A 31 -3.56 16.15 5.32
CA LYS A 31 -3.65 17.55 4.85
C LYS A 31 -2.92 17.79 3.54
N ASP A 32 -1.72 17.25 3.41
CA ASP A 32 -0.83 17.47 2.27
C ASP A 32 0.13 16.28 2.07
N LEU A 33 1.06 16.42 1.14
CA LEU A 33 2.05 15.39 0.83
C LEU A 33 3.39 15.60 1.58
N SER A 34 3.42 16.35 2.67
CA SER A 34 4.61 16.49 3.52
C SER A 34 5.06 15.13 4.05
N GLY A 35 6.35 14.85 4.05
CA GLY A 35 6.93 13.55 4.38
C GLY A 35 6.99 12.55 3.23
N TRP A 36 6.59 13.00 2.01
CA TRP A 36 6.63 12.19 0.80
C TRP A 36 7.48 12.84 -0.29
N LYS A 37 8.22 12.03 -1.01
CA LYS A 37 8.98 12.42 -2.21
C LYS A 37 8.02 12.54 -3.39
N VAL A 38 7.43 13.71 -3.54
CA VAL A 38 6.46 13.97 -4.61
C VAL A 38 7.17 13.92 -5.96
N PRO A 39 6.75 13.07 -6.92
CA PRO A 39 7.42 12.97 -8.20
C PRO A 39 7.28 14.27 -9.01
N ALA A 40 8.33 14.62 -9.74
CA ALA A 40 8.31 15.77 -10.65
C ALA A 40 7.17 15.64 -11.66
N GLY A 41 6.42 16.71 -11.87
CA GLY A 41 5.25 16.73 -12.75
C GLY A 41 3.95 16.24 -12.12
N ASN A 42 3.94 15.96 -10.80
CA ASN A 42 2.73 15.54 -10.09
C ASN A 42 1.54 16.47 -10.31
N ASP A 43 1.75 17.79 -10.28
CA ASP A 43 0.68 18.77 -10.42
C ASP A 43 0.02 18.70 -11.79
N ALA A 44 0.81 18.60 -12.85
CA ALA A 44 0.32 18.44 -14.22
C ALA A 44 -0.32 17.07 -14.48
N ALA A 45 0.23 16.01 -13.89
CA ALA A 45 -0.26 14.65 -14.07
C ALA A 45 -1.42 14.31 -13.12
N GLY A 46 -1.48 14.97 -11.96
CA GLY A 46 -2.50 14.73 -10.93
C GLY A 46 -2.41 13.36 -10.27
N TRP A 47 -1.22 12.76 -10.22
CA TRP A 47 -1.04 11.40 -9.68
C TRP A 47 -1.47 11.26 -8.22
N TYR A 48 -1.07 12.22 -7.38
CA TYR A 48 -1.28 12.19 -5.93
C TYR A 48 -1.82 13.52 -5.44
N LYS A 49 -2.89 13.48 -4.67
CA LYS A 49 -3.50 14.65 -4.03
C LYS A 49 -4.00 14.28 -2.63
N ALA A 50 -3.78 15.16 -1.67
CA ALA A 50 -4.48 15.11 -0.39
C ALA A 50 -5.82 15.83 -0.52
N VAL A 51 -6.92 15.12 -0.27
CA VAL A 51 -8.29 15.67 -0.36
C VAL A 51 -9.11 15.08 0.78
N ASP A 52 -9.65 15.93 1.64
CA ASP A 52 -10.55 15.55 2.74
C ASP A 52 -10.01 14.40 3.61
N GLY A 53 -8.75 14.49 4.02
CA GLY A 53 -8.10 13.46 4.83
C GLY A 53 -7.71 12.19 4.09
N VAL A 54 -7.88 12.15 2.78
CA VAL A 54 -7.62 10.98 1.95
C VAL A 54 -6.51 11.27 0.93
N LEU A 55 -5.59 10.33 0.76
CA LEU A 55 -4.64 10.33 -0.35
C LEU A 55 -5.34 9.79 -1.60
N LYS A 56 -5.70 10.68 -2.52
CA LYS A 56 -6.25 10.32 -3.82
C LYS A 56 -5.11 9.96 -4.76
N ILE A 57 -5.21 8.79 -5.40
CA ILE A 57 -4.21 8.26 -6.32
C ILE A 57 -4.88 7.99 -7.66
N GLN A 58 -4.30 8.48 -8.74
CA GLN A 58 -4.82 8.24 -10.10
C GLN A 58 -3.68 8.09 -11.11
N SER A 59 -3.96 7.48 -12.25
CA SER A 59 -3.04 7.52 -13.39
C SER A 59 -3.02 8.92 -14.01
N GLY A 60 -1.85 9.34 -14.47
CA GLY A 60 -1.70 10.57 -15.23
C GLY A 60 -2.15 10.45 -16.69
N PRO A 61 -1.87 11.48 -17.52
CA PRO A 61 -2.17 11.45 -18.94
C PRO A 61 -1.63 10.20 -19.63
N LYS A 62 -2.36 9.68 -20.61
CA LYS A 62 -2.02 8.42 -21.32
C LYS A 62 -1.84 7.21 -20.40
N LYS A 63 -2.52 7.20 -19.23
CA LYS A 63 -2.43 6.15 -18.21
C LYS A 63 -1.02 5.94 -17.64
N LYS A 64 -0.16 6.96 -17.70
CA LYS A 64 1.18 6.91 -17.12
C LYS A 64 1.08 6.89 -15.59
N GLY A 65 1.62 5.86 -14.97
CA GLY A 65 1.73 5.74 -13.52
C GLY A 65 2.95 6.46 -12.95
N SER A 66 2.99 6.53 -11.62
CA SER A 66 4.11 7.04 -10.85
C SER A 66 4.19 6.30 -9.51
N VAL A 67 5.24 6.55 -8.74
CA VAL A 67 5.40 6.04 -7.37
C VAL A 67 5.60 7.20 -6.42
N LEU A 68 4.88 7.19 -5.31
CA LEU A 68 5.02 8.13 -4.21
C LEU A 68 5.81 7.44 -3.09
N TRP A 69 7.04 7.88 -2.87
CA TRP A 69 7.91 7.35 -1.83
C TRP A 69 7.83 8.18 -0.55
N THR A 70 7.96 7.54 0.59
CA THR A 70 8.20 8.26 1.86
C THR A 70 9.60 8.87 1.84
N GLU A 71 9.77 10.05 2.44
CA GLU A 71 11.10 10.66 2.65
C GLU A 71 11.96 9.78 3.56
N LYS A 72 11.35 9.26 4.62
CA LYS A 72 12.00 8.36 5.55
C LYS A 72 12.03 6.93 5.01
N ALA A 73 13.17 6.26 5.14
CA ALA A 73 13.31 4.84 4.87
C ALA A 73 12.95 4.01 6.12
N TYR A 74 12.36 2.83 5.88
CA TYR A 74 11.95 1.89 6.92
C TYR A 74 12.59 0.53 6.67
N GLY A 75 13.16 -0.07 7.72
CA GLY A 75 13.71 -1.43 7.68
C GLY A 75 12.61 -2.49 7.92
N ASN A 76 12.51 -2.99 9.15
CA ASN A 76 11.38 -3.80 9.58
C ASN A 76 10.24 -2.89 9.98
N PHE A 77 9.02 -3.20 9.54
CA PHE A 77 7.85 -2.36 9.84
C PHE A 77 6.55 -3.15 9.83
N ILE A 78 5.56 -2.59 10.49
CA ILE A 78 4.15 -2.90 10.30
C ILE A 78 3.50 -1.63 9.75
N MET A 79 2.68 -1.77 8.72
CA MET A 79 1.91 -0.69 8.13
C MET A 79 0.44 -1.11 8.04
N GLU A 80 -0.45 -0.21 8.41
CA GLU A 80 -1.88 -0.35 8.18
C GLU A 80 -2.35 0.75 7.25
N LEU A 81 -3.23 0.38 6.34
CA LEU A 81 -3.89 1.29 5.44
C LEU A 81 -5.31 0.86 5.16
N GLU A 82 -6.16 1.82 4.91
CA GLU A 82 -7.44 1.59 4.26
C GLU A 82 -7.36 2.03 2.80
N PHE A 83 -7.91 1.24 1.91
CA PHE A 83 -8.02 1.62 0.50
C PHE A 83 -9.42 1.36 -0.05
N ARG A 84 -9.80 2.15 -1.01
CA ARG A 84 -11.03 1.99 -1.78
C ARG A 84 -10.72 2.16 -3.26
N PHE A 85 -11.31 1.30 -4.09
CA PHE A 85 -11.18 1.42 -5.53
C PHE A 85 -11.87 2.70 -6.02
N GLY A 86 -11.25 3.35 -6.98
CA GLY A 86 -11.87 4.41 -7.78
C GLY A 86 -12.59 3.81 -8.99
N GLU A 87 -12.91 4.67 -9.92
CA GLU A 87 -13.52 4.24 -11.20
C GLU A 87 -12.49 3.54 -12.10
N GLY A 88 -12.99 2.64 -12.94
CA GLY A 88 -12.20 1.92 -13.93
C GLY A 88 -11.38 0.77 -13.36
N VAL A 89 -10.42 0.29 -14.15
CA VAL A 89 -9.50 -0.78 -13.74
C VAL A 89 -8.39 -0.20 -12.90
N VAL A 90 -8.23 -0.72 -11.69
CA VAL A 90 -7.15 -0.34 -10.79
C VAL A 90 -6.02 -1.36 -10.88
N ASP A 91 -4.85 -0.92 -11.30
CA ASP A 91 -3.56 -1.60 -11.21
C ASP A 91 -2.66 -0.74 -10.34
N SER A 92 -2.52 -1.10 -9.08
CA SER A 92 -1.84 -0.29 -8.06
C SER A 92 -1.21 -1.19 -7.00
N GLY A 93 -0.63 -0.60 -5.98
CA GLY A 93 -0.08 -1.36 -4.86
C GLY A 93 0.76 -0.52 -3.93
N VAL A 94 1.34 -1.19 -2.95
CA VAL A 94 2.23 -0.61 -1.96
C VAL A 94 3.64 -1.16 -2.17
N HIS A 95 4.58 -0.31 -2.52
CA HIS A 95 5.99 -0.69 -2.55
C HIS A 95 6.52 -0.84 -1.12
N VAL A 96 7.01 -2.02 -0.79
CA VAL A 96 7.41 -2.38 0.58
C VAL A 96 8.92 -2.40 0.78
N ARG A 97 9.68 -2.77 -0.22
CA ARG A 97 11.15 -2.73 -0.23
C ARG A 97 11.63 -2.50 -1.64
N ASN A 98 12.30 -1.40 -1.89
CA ASN A 98 12.79 -1.04 -3.21
C ASN A 98 11.67 -1.17 -4.26
N ALA A 99 11.73 -2.23 -5.07
CA ALA A 99 10.78 -2.49 -6.15
C ALA A 99 9.75 -3.58 -5.84
N ASP A 100 9.84 -4.28 -4.70
CA ASP A 100 8.82 -5.25 -4.29
C ASP A 100 7.51 -4.53 -3.99
N GLN A 101 6.39 -5.11 -4.41
CA GLN A 101 5.07 -4.47 -4.30
C GLN A 101 4.04 -5.46 -3.76
N ILE A 102 3.25 -5.03 -2.79
CA ILE A 102 1.99 -5.72 -2.46
C ILE A 102 0.92 -5.16 -3.38
N GLN A 103 0.39 -5.99 -4.24
CA GLN A 103 -0.58 -5.60 -5.28
C GLN A 103 -1.91 -5.15 -4.67
N ILE A 104 -2.54 -4.18 -5.31
CA ILE A 104 -3.92 -3.76 -5.08
C ILE A 104 -4.63 -3.67 -6.44
N GLY A 105 -5.56 -4.60 -6.68
CA GLY A 105 -6.35 -4.66 -7.90
C GLY A 105 -5.77 -5.58 -8.97
N ILE A 106 -6.09 -5.26 -10.21
CA ILE A 106 -5.80 -6.10 -11.37
C ILE A 106 -4.32 -6.01 -11.72
N SER A 107 -3.65 -7.15 -11.79
CA SER A 107 -2.28 -7.21 -12.33
C SER A 107 -2.25 -6.91 -13.82
N GLY A 108 -1.45 -5.95 -14.23
CA GLY A 108 -1.24 -5.60 -15.64
C GLY A 108 -0.70 -6.76 -16.49
N SER A 109 0.08 -7.65 -15.90
CA SER A 109 0.66 -8.81 -16.58
C SER A 109 -0.30 -10.01 -16.63
N LEU A 110 -0.96 -10.34 -15.49
CA LEU A 110 -1.82 -11.52 -15.38
C LEU A 110 -3.29 -11.26 -15.77
N LYS A 111 -3.69 -10.00 -15.93
CA LYS A 111 -5.05 -9.56 -16.27
C LYS A 111 -6.14 -10.06 -15.31
N ARG A 112 -5.79 -10.30 -14.07
CA ARG A 112 -6.70 -10.71 -12.99
C ARG A 112 -6.35 -10.05 -11.66
N ASP A 113 -7.27 -10.08 -10.71
CA ASP A 113 -7.07 -9.52 -9.38
C ASP A 113 -5.97 -10.28 -8.64
N MET A 114 -4.97 -9.55 -8.18
CA MET A 114 -3.83 -10.05 -7.42
C MET A 114 -3.68 -9.29 -6.08
N THR A 115 -4.76 -8.64 -5.61
CA THR A 115 -4.76 -7.91 -4.34
C THR A 115 -4.15 -8.75 -3.21
N CYS A 116 -3.31 -8.13 -2.39
CA CYS A 116 -2.53 -8.74 -1.31
C CYS A 116 -1.40 -9.69 -1.74
N SER A 117 -1.27 -9.99 -3.02
CA SER A 117 -0.18 -10.85 -3.50
C SER A 117 1.10 -10.03 -3.71
N PRO A 118 2.28 -10.52 -3.25
CA PRO A 118 3.54 -9.83 -3.47
C PRO A 118 3.99 -10.00 -4.92
N TYR A 119 4.24 -8.90 -5.59
CA TYR A 119 4.94 -8.86 -6.88
C TYR A 119 6.43 -8.59 -6.64
N ILE A 120 7.28 -9.48 -7.12
CA ILE A 120 8.74 -9.38 -7.02
C ILE A 120 9.30 -9.19 -8.43
N PRO A 121 9.98 -8.08 -8.74
CA PRO A 121 10.58 -7.87 -10.05
C PRO A 121 11.47 -9.04 -10.49
N GLY A 122 11.30 -9.48 -11.73
CA GLY A 122 11.99 -10.64 -12.27
C GLY A 122 11.44 -12.02 -11.87
N LYS A 123 10.56 -12.07 -10.84
CA LYS A 123 9.94 -13.32 -10.37
C LYS A 123 8.41 -13.33 -10.53
N GLY A 124 7.80 -12.18 -10.76
CA GLY A 124 6.34 -12.04 -10.81
C GLY A 124 5.70 -12.22 -9.44
N TYR A 125 4.67 -13.07 -9.34
CA TYR A 125 3.93 -13.37 -8.11
C TYR A 125 4.31 -14.75 -7.58
N PRO A 126 5.35 -14.89 -6.75
CA PRO A 126 5.79 -16.19 -6.24
C PRO A 126 4.77 -16.85 -5.30
N VAL A 127 3.93 -16.04 -4.68
CA VAL A 127 2.83 -16.48 -3.82
C VAL A 127 1.58 -15.68 -4.17
N GLU A 128 0.43 -16.34 -4.21
CA GLU A 128 -0.85 -15.69 -4.41
C GLU A 128 -1.65 -15.66 -3.11
N ALA A 129 -2.24 -14.52 -2.81
CA ALA A 129 -3.12 -14.37 -1.66
C ALA A 129 -4.38 -15.22 -1.83
N LYS A 130 -4.83 -15.83 -0.73
CA LYS A 130 -6.02 -16.69 -0.69
C LYS A 130 -7.26 -15.89 -0.26
N ASN A 131 -8.44 -16.42 -0.53
CA ASN A 131 -9.73 -15.88 -0.06
C ASN A 131 -10.07 -14.44 -0.50
N ILE A 132 -9.28 -13.81 -1.36
CA ILE A 132 -9.44 -12.39 -1.72
C ILE A 132 -10.85 -12.07 -2.21
N LYS A 133 -11.45 -12.91 -3.07
CA LYS A 133 -12.81 -12.68 -3.58
C LYS A 133 -13.87 -12.60 -2.47
N LYS A 134 -13.66 -13.29 -1.34
CA LYS A 134 -14.56 -13.32 -0.19
C LYS A 134 -14.37 -12.09 0.70
N LEU A 135 -13.13 -11.61 0.83
CA LEU A 135 -12.75 -10.54 1.76
C LEU A 135 -12.84 -9.15 1.13
N LEU A 136 -12.57 -9.04 -0.16
CA LEU A 136 -12.46 -7.76 -0.86
C LEU A 136 -13.84 -7.09 -1.04
N LYS A 137 -13.94 -5.86 -0.54
CA LYS A 137 -15.12 -4.99 -0.68
C LYS A 137 -14.92 -4.08 -1.90
N ALA A 138 -15.52 -4.44 -3.03
CA ALA A 138 -15.29 -3.75 -4.30
C ALA A 138 -15.72 -2.26 -4.31
N LYS A 139 -16.74 -1.90 -3.51
CA LYS A 139 -17.32 -0.53 -3.47
C LYS A 139 -17.12 0.19 -2.14
N ASP A 140 -16.39 -0.41 -1.22
CA ASP A 140 -16.21 0.13 0.13
C ASP A 140 -14.73 0.13 0.53
N TRP A 141 -14.43 0.65 1.72
CA TRP A 141 -13.09 0.66 2.30
C TRP A 141 -12.64 -0.74 2.69
N ASN A 142 -11.42 -1.07 2.30
CA ASN A 142 -10.74 -2.30 2.63
C ASN A 142 -9.59 -1.99 3.57
N GLN A 143 -9.51 -2.69 4.69
CA GLN A 143 -8.41 -2.59 5.62
C GLN A 143 -7.32 -3.60 5.24
N MET A 144 -6.11 -3.12 5.06
CA MET A 144 -4.93 -3.93 4.79
C MET A 144 -3.87 -3.67 5.83
N ARG A 145 -3.29 -4.74 6.37
CA ARG A 145 -2.09 -4.71 7.22
C ARG A 145 -0.95 -5.40 6.49
N ILE A 146 0.21 -4.80 6.48
CA ILE A 146 1.43 -5.34 5.89
C ILE A 146 2.50 -5.36 6.96
N GLN A 147 3.08 -6.53 7.20
CA GLN A 147 4.26 -6.69 8.04
C GLN A 147 5.44 -7.08 7.16
N ALA A 148 6.55 -6.36 7.29
CA ALA A 148 7.81 -6.64 6.60
C ALA A 148 8.91 -6.82 7.65
N ILE A 149 9.37 -8.06 7.85
CA ILE A 149 10.41 -8.41 8.81
C ILE A 149 11.48 -9.25 8.10
N GLY A 150 12.74 -8.83 8.18
CA GLY A 150 13.81 -9.49 7.47
C GLY A 150 13.50 -9.59 5.96
N LYS A 151 13.36 -10.78 5.44
CA LYS A 151 13.04 -11.07 4.03
C LYS A 151 11.59 -11.53 3.82
N GLU A 152 10.77 -11.45 4.86
CA GLU A 152 9.41 -11.98 4.85
C GLU A 152 8.38 -10.85 4.83
N TYR A 153 7.30 -11.09 4.08
CA TYR A 153 6.10 -10.27 4.08
C TYR A 153 4.92 -11.10 4.57
N THR A 154 4.15 -10.54 5.48
CA THR A 154 2.83 -11.07 5.86
C THR A 154 1.80 -9.99 5.58
N VAL A 155 0.73 -10.36 4.92
CA VAL A 155 -0.32 -9.40 4.50
C VAL A 155 -1.67 -9.94 4.96
N TRP A 156 -2.44 -9.07 5.59
CA TRP A 156 -3.82 -9.34 6.00
C TRP A 156 -4.77 -8.40 5.28
N LEU A 157 -5.91 -8.91 4.87
CA LEU A 157 -7.05 -8.16 4.37
C LEU A 157 -8.25 -8.40 5.28
N GLN A 158 -8.83 -7.34 5.84
CA GLN A 158 -9.93 -7.41 6.81
C GLN A 158 -9.59 -8.26 8.05
N GLY A 159 -8.31 -8.35 8.41
CA GLY A 159 -7.84 -9.11 9.57
C GLY A 159 -7.53 -10.59 9.30
N GLU A 160 -7.77 -11.10 8.08
CA GLU A 160 -7.46 -12.48 7.65
C GLU A 160 -6.25 -12.53 6.74
#